data_969065bd962c39ec2a84f70a6e8d710a
#
_entry.id   969065bd962c39ec2a84f70a6e8d710a
#
_cell.length_a   1.000
_cell.length_b   1.000
_cell.length_c   1.000
_cell.angle_alpha   90.00
_cell.angle_beta   90.00
_cell.angle_gamma   90.00
#
_symmetry.space_group_name_H-M   'P 1'
#
loop_
_entity.id
_entity.type
_entity.pdbx_description
1 polymer ?
#
loop_
_entity_poly.entity_id
_entity_poly.type
_entity_poly.pdbx_seq_one_letter_code
_entity_poly.pdbx_strand_id
1 'polypeptide(L)'
;MSRVILKYRNIAQGKMKSIYLEFNPAFHDIKGNCMRYECLNLEIYTNPVNNQQFKHNRAVEEIAETIRCERYLQLVRHDYSFLAKARLDEDFLEYFRMNGDCHGAKYQSSRLHFERFCKGQCKFRDINASLCERYRLYLLRAKGLQHTKKKLSRNSAGAYFNAFLSIVHFAYRDNILSEDYTTCVEKIKWNHDIPKEYLSSAEIKQLASTPYDDNPDVYRAGMFSIYTGLRRSDILALRWENIHHDRGRKAYIRFRIKKTGTLIQLPLSLPAIRVLGESKSEGKIFPMITESILVTHVDRWISKAKIRKHITFHCFRHTFAMQLLDKGVDIYTIAALLGHRQVSSTQNYAKMSSKKMIEAIVKME
;
A
#
# COMPACT_ATOMS: atom_id res chain seq x y z
N MET A 1 -36.82 -16.60 -23.69
CA MET A 1 -36.83 -16.96 -22.25
C MET A 1 -35.64 -17.87 -21.99
N SER A 2 -34.82 -17.54 -20.98
CA SER A 2 -33.72 -18.40 -20.55
C SER A 2 -34.26 -19.72 -20.00
N ARG A 3 -33.68 -20.85 -20.37
CA ARG A 3 -34.03 -22.17 -19.87
C ARG A 3 -32.83 -22.78 -19.15
N VAL A 4 -33.06 -23.40 -18.03
CA VAL A 4 -32.07 -24.21 -17.29
C VAL A 4 -32.55 -25.65 -17.37
N ILE A 5 -31.73 -26.52 -17.97
CA ILE A 5 -32.12 -27.88 -18.30
C ILE A 5 -31.15 -28.85 -17.60
N LEU A 6 -31.70 -29.86 -16.91
CA LEU A 6 -30.92 -30.98 -16.38
C LEU A 6 -30.45 -31.87 -17.53
N LYS A 7 -29.17 -32.21 -17.52
CA LYS A 7 -28.53 -33.13 -18.46
C LYS A 7 -27.72 -34.19 -17.71
N TYR A 8 -27.54 -35.32 -18.36
CA TYR A 8 -26.89 -36.50 -17.79
C TYR A 8 -25.74 -36.93 -18.68
N ARG A 9 -24.58 -37.21 -18.11
CA ARG A 9 -23.40 -37.72 -18.80
C ARG A 9 -22.98 -39.06 -18.20
N ASN A 10 -22.84 -40.10 -19.04
CA ASN A 10 -22.34 -41.39 -18.57
C ASN A 10 -20.91 -41.28 -18.04
N ILE A 11 -20.69 -41.87 -16.85
CA ILE A 11 -19.41 -41.99 -16.19
C ILE A 11 -19.23 -43.46 -15.71
N ALA A 12 -18.04 -43.80 -15.20
CA ALA A 12 -17.76 -45.14 -14.68
C ALA A 12 -18.13 -46.26 -15.67
N GLN A 13 -17.71 -46.14 -16.93
CA GLN A 13 -17.99 -47.08 -18.01
C GLN A 13 -19.53 -47.39 -18.20
N GLY A 14 -20.35 -46.35 -18.00
CA GLY A 14 -21.79 -46.41 -18.18
C GLY A 14 -22.57 -46.93 -16.99
N LYS A 15 -21.91 -47.28 -15.83
CA LYS A 15 -22.58 -47.72 -14.62
C LYS A 15 -23.27 -46.60 -13.85
N MET A 16 -22.75 -45.36 -13.98
CA MET A 16 -23.29 -44.17 -13.32
C MET A 16 -23.44 -43.04 -14.32
N LYS A 17 -24.25 -42.05 -13.96
CA LYS A 17 -24.41 -40.78 -14.71
C LYS A 17 -24.14 -39.63 -13.79
N SER A 18 -23.31 -38.69 -14.23
CA SER A 18 -23.12 -37.37 -13.59
C SER A 18 -24.17 -36.40 -14.09
N ILE A 19 -24.69 -35.56 -13.20
CA ILE A 19 -25.73 -34.57 -13.50
C ILE A 19 -25.09 -33.20 -13.67
N TYR A 20 -25.52 -32.47 -14.71
CA TYR A 20 -25.12 -31.09 -14.97
C TYR A 20 -26.29 -30.26 -15.48
N LEU A 21 -26.19 -28.95 -15.35
CA LEU A 21 -27.12 -27.97 -15.88
C LEU A 21 -26.62 -27.46 -17.22
N GLU A 22 -27.54 -27.33 -18.19
CA GLU A 22 -27.33 -26.62 -19.45
C GLU A 22 -28.14 -25.32 -19.43
N PHE A 23 -27.47 -24.21 -19.70
CA PHE A 23 -28.07 -22.88 -19.80
C PHE A 23 -28.35 -22.55 -21.29
N ASN A 24 -29.59 -22.27 -21.64
CA ASN A 24 -29.98 -21.95 -23.00
C ASN A 24 -30.90 -20.71 -23.04
N PRO A 25 -30.46 -19.59 -23.67
CA PRO A 25 -29.13 -19.39 -24.22
C PRO A 25 -28.04 -19.41 -23.16
N ALA A 26 -26.79 -19.66 -23.57
CA ALA A 26 -25.63 -19.45 -22.70
C ALA A 26 -25.60 -17.99 -22.25
N PHE A 27 -25.14 -17.74 -21.06
CA PHE A 27 -24.98 -16.37 -20.53
C PHE A 27 -23.52 -16.07 -20.30
N HIS A 28 -23.18 -14.79 -20.20
CA HIS A 28 -21.82 -14.36 -19.89
C HIS A 28 -21.73 -14.01 -18.40
N ASP A 29 -20.69 -14.50 -17.75
CA ASP A 29 -20.37 -14.09 -16.40
C ASP A 29 -19.87 -12.62 -16.38
N ILE A 30 -19.64 -12.07 -15.19
CA ILE A 30 -19.17 -10.68 -14.99
C ILE A 30 -17.82 -10.43 -15.68
N LYS A 31 -17.03 -11.46 -15.96
CA LYS A 31 -15.74 -11.40 -16.69
C LYS A 31 -15.90 -11.56 -18.20
N GLY A 32 -17.12 -11.76 -18.70
CA GLY A 32 -17.39 -12.01 -20.11
C GLY A 32 -17.16 -13.45 -20.56
N ASN A 33 -16.92 -14.42 -19.64
CA ASN A 33 -16.79 -15.83 -20.00
C ASN A 33 -18.17 -16.41 -20.33
N CYS A 34 -18.24 -17.15 -21.41
CA CYS A 34 -19.47 -17.82 -21.81
C CYS A 34 -19.74 -19.06 -20.96
N MET A 35 -20.80 -18.98 -20.14
CA MET A 35 -21.24 -20.06 -19.25
C MET A 35 -22.42 -20.79 -19.89
N ARG A 36 -22.18 -22.02 -20.34
CA ARG A 36 -23.20 -22.88 -20.95
C ARG A 36 -23.54 -24.10 -20.09
N TYR A 37 -22.60 -24.59 -19.31
CA TYR A 37 -22.75 -25.77 -18.45
C TYR A 37 -22.27 -25.55 -17.04
N GLU A 38 -22.99 -26.13 -16.05
CA GLU A 38 -22.59 -26.20 -14.64
C GLU A 38 -22.65 -27.65 -14.19
N CYS A 39 -21.52 -28.23 -13.74
CA CYS A 39 -21.51 -29.58 -13.16
C CYS A 39 -22.00 -29.50 -11.72
N LEU A 40 -22.98 -30.35 -11.36
CA LEU A 40 -23.55 -30.37 -10.00
C LEU A 40 -22.76 -31.26 -9.05
N ASN A 41 -21.81 -32.07 -9.55
CA ASN A 41 -21.12 -33.11 -8.78
C ASN A 41 -22.08 -34.09 -8.08
N LEU A 42 -23.21 -34.34 -8.73
CA LEU A 42 -24.22 -35.30 -8.33
C LEU A 42 -24.20 -36.48 -9.29
N GLU A 43 -24.32 -37.68 -8.75
CA GLU A 43 -24.22 -38.91 -9.52
C GLU A 43 -25.40 -39.83 -9.23
N ILE A 44 -25.90 -40.52 -10.27
CA ILE A 44 -26.97 -41.51 -10.17
C ILE A 44 -26.56 -42.85 -10.82
N TYR A 45 -27.09 -43.94 -10.37
CA TYR A 45 -26.92 -45.24 -10.98
C TYR A 45 -27.68 -45.29 -12.31
N THR A 46 -27.03 -45.77 -13.36
CA THR A 46 -27.65 -45.87 -14.71
C THR A 46 -28.78 -46.92 -14.70
N ASN A 47 -28.52 -48.11 -14.10
CA ASN A 47 -29.46 -49.19 -13.96
C ASN A 47 -29.51 -49.65 -12.51
N PRO A 48 -30.31 -48.99 -11.65
CA PRO A 48 -30.41 -49.37 -10.24
C PRO A 48 -30.98 -50.81 -10.09
N VAL A 49 -30.31 -51.65 -9.36
CA VAL A 49 -30.65 -53.08 -9.18
C VAL A 49 -31.29 -53.41 -7.83
N ASN A 50 -31.24 -52.48 -6.86
CA ASN A 50 -31.80 -52.67 -5.53
C ASN A 50 -32.55 -51.45 -5.03
N ASN A 51 -33.38 -51.61 -4.01
CA ASN A 51 -34.20 -50.54 -3.45
C ASN A 51 -33.39 -49.37 -2.90
N GLN A 52 -32.16 -49.62 -2.41
CA GLN A 52 -31.27 -48.58 -1.93
C GLN A 52 -30.78 -47.70 -3.03
N GLN A 53 -30.40 -48.23 -4.17
CA GLN A 53 -29.99 -47.47 -5.37
C GLN A 53 -31.16 -46.67 -5.98
N PHE A 54 -32.38 -47.22 -6.00
CA PHE A 54 -33.57 -46.50 -6.40
C PHE A 54 -33.85 -45.29 -5.48
N LYS A 55 -33.77 -45.48 -4.15
CA LYS A 55 -33.92 -44.39 -3.18
C LYS A 55 -32.83 -43.31 -3.34
N HIS A 56 -31.58 -43.73 -3.57
CA HIS A 56 -30.47 -42.86 -3.84
C HIS A 56 -30.73 -41.99 -5.08
N ASN A 57 -31.06 -42.61 -6.21
CA ASN A 57 -31.32 -41.89 -7.45
C ASN A 57 -32.44 -40.84 -7.28
N ARG A 58 -33.55 -41.24 -6.64
CA ARG A 58 -34.66 -40.32 -6.39
C ARG A 58 -34.27 -39.13 -5.54
N ALA A 59 -33.55 -39.35 -4.44
CA ALA A 59 -33.10 -38.29 -3.57
C ALA A 59 -32.12 -37.32 -4.31
N VAL A 60 -31.21 -37.86 -5.12
CA VAL A 60 -30.27 -37.07 -5.90
C VAL A 60 -30.97 -36.26 -7.00
N GLU A 61 -31.97 -36.83 -7.66
CA GLU A 61 -32.78 -36.13 -8.68
C GLU A 61 -33.62 -35.03 -8.05
N GLU A 62 -34.22 -35.22 -6.88
CA GLU A 62 -34.94 -34.18 -6.14
C GLU A 62 -34.00 -32.99 -5.76
N ILE A 63 -32.77 -33.28 -5.34
CA ILE A 63 -31.75 -32.26 -5.09
C ILE A 63 -31.37 -31.53 -6.36
N ALA A 64 -31.13 -32.25 -7.45
CA ALA A 64 -30.74 -31.66 -8.75
C ALA A 64 -31.85 -30.74 -9.32
N GLU A 65 -33.11 -31.14 -9.17
CA GLU A 65 -34.25 -30.35 -9.60
C GLU A 65 -34.40 -29.09 -8.72
N THR A 66 -34.18 -29.16 -7.44
CA THR A 66 -34.16 -28.01 -6.54
C THR A 66 -33.09 -27.00 -6.99
N ILE A 67 -31.86 -27.47 -7.24
CA ILE A 67 -30.77 -26.62 -7.73
C ILE A 67 -31.13 -26.00 -9.08
N ARG A 68 -31.74 -26.76 -10.01
CA ARG A 68 -32.19 -26.25 -11.30
C ARG A 68 -33.16 -25.08 -11.13
N CYS A 69 -34.15 -25.23 -10.26
CA CYS A 69 -35.14 -24.18 -9.98
C CYS A 69 -34.50 -22.94 -9.39
N GLU A 70 -33.58 -23.11 -8.44
CA GLU A 70 -32.82 -21.99 -7.85
C GLU A 70 -32.02 -21.25 -8.93
N ARG A 71 -31.30 -21.98 -9.81
CA ARG A 71 -30.52 -21.37 -10.90
C ARG A 71 -31.41 -20.60 -11.89
N TYR A 72 -32.57 -21.15 -12.21
CA TYR A 72 -33.53 -20.47 -13.07
C TYR A 72 -34.01 -19.14 -12.45
N LEU A 73 -34.34 -19.12 -11.16
CA LEU A 73 -34.75 -17.91 -10.44
C LEU A 73 -33.62 -16.89 -10.38
N GLN A 74 -32.40 -17.34 -10.13
CA GLN A 74 -31.23 -16.49 -10.10
C GLN A 74 -30.96 -15.85 -11.46
N LEU A 75 -31.04 -16.59 -12.56
CA LEU A 75 -30.90 -16.03 -13.92
C LEU A 75 -32.00 -15.00 -14.23
N VAL A 76 -33.24 -15.27 -13.85
CA VAL A 76 -34.37 -14.33 -14.05
C VAL A 76 -34.14 -13.03 -13.27
N ARG A 77 -33.55 -13.09 -12.11
CA ARG A 77 -33.21 -11.94 -11.25
C ARG A 77 -31.88 -11.27 -11.61
N HIS A 78 -31.17 -11.76 -12.64
CA HIS A 78 -29.81 -11.36 -12.97
C HIS A 78 -28.84 -11.48 -11.76
N ASP A 79 -29.11 -12.42 -10.87
CA ASP A 79 -28.29 -12.74 -9.70
C ASP A 79 -27.34 -13.89 -10.05
N TYR A 80 -26.07 -13.57 -10.31
CA TYR A 80 -25.02 -14.54 -10.66
C TYR A 80 -24.20 -14.98 -9.43
N SER A 81 -24.71 -14.81 -8.22
CA SER A 81 -24.03 -15.15 -6.95
C SER A 81 -23.66 -16.64 -6.85
N PHE A 82 -24.35 -17.52 -7.57
CA PHE A 82 -24.01 -18.94 -7.62
C PHE A 82 -22.65 -19.23 -8.26
N LEU A 83 -22.17 -18.36 -9.16
CA LEU A 83 -20.82 -18.45 -9.73
C LEU A 83 -19.75 -18.16 -8.69
N ALA A 84 -20.07 -17.33 -7.70
CA ALA A 84 -19.18 -17.03 -6.59
C ALA A 84 -18.95 -18.26 -5.70
N LYS A 85 -19.96 -19.13 -5.49
CA LYS A 85 -19.80 -20.35 -4.69
C LYS A 85 -18.72 -21.29 -5.24
N ALA A 86 -18.60 -21.42 -6.55
CA ALA A 86 -17.55 -22.24 -7.17
C ALA A 86 -16.15 -21.66 -6.90
N ARG A 87 -16.04 -20.34 -6.73
CA ARG A 87 -14.78 -19.62 -6.47
C ARG A 87 -14.39 -19.58 -5.00
N LEU A 88 -15.29 -19.95 -4.08
CA LEU A 88 -14.98 -19.98 -2.64
C LEU A 88 -13.88 -21.00 -2.27
N ASP A 89 -13.65 -21.99 -3.11
CA ASP A 89 -12.60 -22.99 -2.97
C ASP A 89 -11.25 -22.58 -3.59
N GLU A 90 -11.23 -21.48 -4.37
CA GLU A 90 -9.98 -20.93 -4.95
C GLU A 90 -9.05 -20.42 -3.82
N ASP A 91 -7.76 -20.36 -4.13
CA ASP A 91 -6.72 -19.90 -3.19
C ASP A 91 -6.73 -18.36 -3.08
N PHE A 92 -7.02 -17.85 -1.87
CA PHE A 92 -6.97 -16.42 -1.59
C PHE A 92 -5.54 -15.87 -1.57
N LEU A 93 -4.52 -16.66 -1.21
CA LEU A 93 -3.11 -16.19 -1.23
C LEU A 93 -2.64 -15.90 -2.64
N GLU A 94 -3.01 -16.74 -3.61
CA GLU A 94 -2.70 -16.50 -5.01
C GLU A 94 -3.43 -15.26 -5.54
N TYR A 95 -4.71 -15.10 -5.19
CA TYR A 95 -5.46 -13.88 -5.50
C TYR A 95 -4.81 -12.64 -4.90
N PHE A 96 -4.34 -12.72 -3.63
CA PHE A 96 -3.63 -11.63 -2.98
C PHE A 96 -2.33 -11.29 -3.71
N ARG A 97 -1.58 -12.30 -4.16
CA ARG A 97 -0.36 -12.13 -4.94
C ARG A 97 -0.64 -11.39 -6.25
N MET A 98 -1.61 -11.86 -7.02
CA MET A 98 -1.95 -11.30 -8.32
C MET A 98 -2.44 -9.84 -8.24
N ASN A 99 -3.29 -9.54 -7.27
CA ASN A 99 -3.90 -8.22 -7.12
C ASN A 99 -3.11 -7.27 -6.21
N GLY A 100 -2.21 -7.78 -5.36
CA GLY A 100 -1.47 -6.98 -4.38
C GLY A 100 -0.08 -6.57 -4.83
N ASP A 101 0.68 -7.46 -5.44
CA ASP A 101 2.11 -7.24 -5.69
C ASP A 101 2.39 -6.06 -6.66
N CYS A 102 1.46 -5.75 -7.55
CA CYS A 102 1.53 -4.56 -8.43
C CYS A 102 1.41 -3.22 -7.66
N HIS A 103 0.86 -3.23 -6.44
CA HIS A 103 0.72 -2.04 -5.59
C HIS A 103 1.95 -1.75 -4.71
N GLY A 104 3.05 -2.51 -4.87
CA GLY A 104 4.37 -2.25 -4.29
C GLY A 104 4.63 -2.93 -2.95
N ALA A 105 5.82 -2.67 -2.38
CA ALA A 105 6.40 -3.38 -1.24
C ALA A 105 5.50 -3.50 0.01
N LYS A 106 4.62 -2.54 0.24
CA LYS A 106 3.66 -2.58 1.35
C LYS A 106 2.69 -3.77 1.22
N TYR A 107 2.18 -4.02 0.03
CA TYR A 107 1.27 -5.13 -0.23
C TYR A 107 2.00 -6.46 -0.18
N GLN A 108 3.22 -6.54 -0.74
CA GLN A 108 4.07 -7.73 -0.64
C GLN A 108 4.36 -8.10 0.82
N SER A 109 4.76 -7.10 1.64
CA SER A 109 4.97 -7.33 3.07
C SER A 109 3.71 -7.79 3.79
N SER A 110 2.54 -7.19 3.47
CA SER A 110 1.25 -7.59 4.01
C SER A 110 0.91 -9.04 3.64
N ARG A 111 1.08 -9.43 2.38
CA ARG A 111 0.87 -10.79 1.89
C ARG A 111 1.76 -11.80 2.62
N LEU A 112 3.05 -11.52 2.74
CA LEU A 112 3.98 -12.42 3.45
C LEU A 112 3.63 -12.59 4.94
N HIS A 113 3.14 -11.53 5.60
CA HIS A 113 2.62 -11.65 6.96
C HIS A 113 1.34 -12.48 7.02
N PHE A 114 0.44 -12.30 6.05
CA PHE A 114 -0.80 -13.07 5.99
C PHE A 114 -0.53 -14.54 5.68
N GLU A 115 0.37 -14.84 4.77
CA GLU A 115 0.83 -16.20 4.46
C GLU A 115 1.40 -16.92 5.70
N ARG A 116 2.23 -16.22 6.50
CA ARG A 116 2.70 -16.76 7.80
C ARG A 116 1.56 -17.00 8.79
N PHE A 117 0.58 -16.08 8.84
CA PHE A 117 -0.56 -16.19 9.74
C PHE A 117 -1.43 -17.39 9.41
N CYS A 118 -1.75 -17.64 8.15
CA CYS A 118 -2.56 -18.79 7.70
C CYS A 118 -1.73 -20.04 7.37
N LYS A 119 -0.42 -20.04 7.68
CA LYS A 119 0.50 -21.18 7.47
C LYS A 119 0.56 -21.64 6.00
N GLY A 120 0.47 -20.70 5.06
CA GLY A 120 0.59 -20.96 3.62
C GLY A 120 -0.69 -21.47 2.95
N GLN A 121 -1.82 -21.51 3.63
CA GLN A 121 -3.09 -21.99 3.06
C GLN A 121 -4.26 -21.08 3.49
N CYS A 122 -5.01 -20.57 2.55
CA CYS A 122 -6.23 -19.82 2.81
C CYS A 122 -7.11 -19.80 1.57
N LYS A 123 -8.32 -20.30 1.67
CA LYS A 123 -9.33 -20.24 0.63
C LYS A 123 -10.25 -19.03 0.85
N PHE A 124 -10.98 -18.61 -0.20
CA PHE A 124 -11.95 -17.51 -0.04
C PHE A 124 -13.03 -17.82 1.00
N ARG A 125 -13.44 -19.09 1.13
CA ARG A 125 -14.42 -19.53 2.16
C ARG A 125 -13.97 -19.27 3.60
N ASP A 126 -12.66 -19.17 3.83
CA ASP A 126 -12.08 -18.94 5.15
C ASP A 126 -12.10 -17.45 5.51
N ILE A 127 -12.27 -16.57 4.51
CA ILE A 127 -12.29 -15.11 4.69
C ILE A 127 -13.65 -14.69 5.28
N ASN A 128 -13.60 -14.20 6.50
CA ASN A 128 -14.74 -13.68 7.24
C ASN A 128 -14.29 -12.64 8.27
N ALA A 129 -15.21 -11.95 8.92
CA ALA A 129 -14.91 -10.93 9.92
C ALA A 129 -14.01 -11.43 11.06
N SER A 130 -14.25 -12.67 11.53
CA SER A 130 -13.44 -13.31 12.60
C SER A 130 -12.00 -13.55 12.18
N LEU A 131 -11.75 -14.02 10.95
CA LEU A 131 -10.38 -14.18 10.42
C LEU A 131 -9.69 -12.82 10.27
N CYS A 132 -10.38 -11.81 9.75
CA CYS A 132 -9.83 -10.46 9.63
C CYS A 132 -9.42 -9.90 11.00
N GLU A 133 -10.24 -10.08 12.02
CA GLU A 133 -9.93 -9.64 13.39
C GLU A 133 -8.75 -10.42 14.00
N ARG A 134 -8.68 -11.74 13.82
CA ARG A 134 -7.53 -12.55 14.27
C ARG A 134 -6.24 -12.11 13.57
N TYR A 135 -6.30 -11.80 12.27
CA TYR A 135 -5.13 -11.29 11.55
C TYR A 135 -4.72 -9.90 12.03
N ARG A 136 -5.66 -9.01 12.35
CA ARG A 136 -5.41 -7.72 12.99
C ARG A 136 -4.61 -7.88 14.29
N LEU A 137 -5.07 -8.77 15.16
CA LEU A 137 -4.41 -9.06 16.44
C LEU A 137 -3.02 -9.69 16.25
N TYR A 138 -2.88 -10.58 15.27
CA TYR A 138 -1.58 -11.14 14.88
C TYR A 138 -0.59 -10.04 14.50
N LEU A 139 -0.97 -9.10 13.62
CA LEU A 139 -0.08 -8.02 13.19
C LEU A 139 0.39 -7.12 14.33
N LEU A 140 -0.45 -6.86 15.33
CA LEU A 140 -0.07 -6.08 16.51
C LEU A 140 1.00 -6.76 17.38
N ARG A 141 1.17 -8.07 17.27
CA ARG A 141 2.15 -8.90 18.00
C ARG A 141 3.28 -9.40 17.11
N ALA A 142 3.16 -9.28 15.81
CA ALA A 142 4.08 -9.83 14.83
C ALA A 142 5.48 -9.20 14.94
N LYS A 143 6.49 -9.98 14.57
CA LYS A 143 7.86 -9.51 14.37
C LYS A 143 8.07 -9.14 12.91
N GLY A 144 9.05 -8.27 12.63
CA GLY A 144 9.39 -7.89 11.26
C GLY A 144 9.83 -9.09 10.40
N LEU A 145 9.62 -9.00 9.10
CA LEU A 145 9.98 -10.08 8.15
C LEU A 145 11.49 -10.27 8.06
N GLN A 146 12.23 -9.17 7.98
CA GLN A 146 13.70 -9.17 7.85
C GLN A 146 14.41 -9.14 9.21
N HIS A 147 13.84 -8.41 10.18
CA HIS A 147 14.38 -8.25 11.53
C HIS A 147 13.49 -8.97 12.54
N THR A 148 13.62 -10.30 12.60
CA THR A 148 12.79 -11.16 13.46
C THR A 148 12.90 -10.88 14.97
N LYS A 149 13.94 -10.15 15.41
CA LYS A 149 14.12 -9.73 16.82
C LYS A 149 13.23 -8.54 17.20
N LYS A 150 12.88 -7.65 16.26
CA LYS A 150 12.09 -6.45 16.55
C LYS A 150 10.61 -6.67 16.25
N LYS A 151 9.74 -6.25 17.16
CA LYS A 151 8.29 -6.21 16.91
C LYS A 151 7.99 -5.25 15.75
N LEU A 152 6.94 -5.56 15.01
CA LEU A 152 6.40 -4.67 13.99
C LEU A 152 5.91 -3.37 14.65
N SER A 153 6.23 -2.22 14.04
CA SER A 153 5.68 -0.95 14.54
C SER A 153 4.16 -0.92 14.35
N ARG A 154 3.45 -0.23 15.26
CA ARG A 154 1.99 -0.09 15.16
C ARG A 154 1.56 0.51 13.81
N ASN A 155 2.32 1.48 13.29
CA ASN A 155 2.04 2.10 11.99
C ASN A 155 2.29 1.14 10.82
N SER A 156 3.33 0.28 10.89
CA SER A 156 3.55 -0.77 9.90
C SER A 156 2.44 -1.82 9.94
N ALA A 157 2.04 -2.24 11.14
CA ALA A 157 0.91 -3.15 11.32
C ALA A 157 -0.38 -2.58 10.71
N GLY A 158 -0.68 -1.29 10.96
CA GLY A 158 -1.82 -0.59 10.37
C GLY A 158 -1.75 -0.50 8.85
N ALA A 159 -0.55 -0.21 8.30
CA ALA A 159 -0.34 -0.16 6.86
C ALA A 159 -0.56 -1.52 6.19
N TYR A 160 -0.06 -2.61 6.80
CA TYR A 160 -0.21 -3.96 6.28
C TYR A 160 -1.65 -4.46 6.42
N PHE A 161 -2.31 -4.16 7.54
CA PHE A 161 -3.72 -4.49 7.72
C PHE A 161 -4.61 -3.79 6.69
N ASN A 162 -4.39 -2.49 6.44
CA ASN A 162 -5.14 -1.75 5.41
C ASN A 162 -4.88 -2.30 3.99
N ALA A 163 -3.66 -2.77 3.69
CA ALA A 163 -3.36 -3.41 2.42
C ALA A 163 -4.12 -4.74 2.27
N PHE A 164 -4.17 -5.57 3.32
CA PHE A 164 -4.97 -6.80 3.36
C PHE A 164 -6.46 -6.49 3.16
N LEU A 165 -7.02 -5.54 3.93
CA LEU A 165 -8.42 -5.15 3.77
C LEU A 165 -8.74 -4.67 2.35
N SER A 166 -7.81 -3.97 1.68
CA SER A 166 -8.01 -3.59 0.28
C SER A 166 -8.17 -4.80 -0.64
N ILE A 167 -7.41 -5.88 -0.41
CA ILE A 167 -7.53 -7.13 -1.18
C ILE A 167 -8.85 -7.86 -0.87
N VAL A 168 -9.28 -7.89 0.39
CA VAL A 168 -10.59 -8.42 0.77
C VAL A 168 -11.72 -7.64 0.09
N HIS A 169 -11.61 -6.32 0.06
CA HIS A 169 -12.56 -5.46 -0.65
C HIS A 169 -12.56 -5.71 -2.17
N PHE A 170 -11.40 -5.94 -2.78
CA PHE A 170 -11.33 -6.32 -4.20
C PHE A 170 -12.06 -7.63 -4.45
N ALA A 171 -11.88 -8.65 -3.58
CA ALA A 171 -12.59 -9.92 -3.69
C ALA A 171 -14.12 -9.77 -3.55
N TYR A 172 -14.59 -8.85 -2.72
CA TYR A 172 -16.00 -8.46 -2.64
C TYR A 172 -16.46 -7.78 -3.94
N ARG A 173 -15.73 -6.80 -4.45
CA ARG A 173 -16.05 -6.12 -5.72
C ARG A 173 -16.04 -7.07 -6.92
N ASP A 174 -15.19 -8.09 -6.88
CA ASP A 174 -15.13 -9.16 -7.90
C ASP A 174 -16.25 -10.20 -7.72
N ASN A 175 -17.19 -9.97 -6.79
CA ASN A 175 -18.30 -10.86 -6.43
C ASN A 175 -17.85 -12.29 -6.06
N ILE A 176 -16.65 -12.44 -5.47
CA ILE A 176 -16.17 -13.72 -4.93
C ILE A 176 -16.68 -13.87 -3.49
N LEU A 177 -16.61 -12.79 -2.71
CA LEU A 177 -17.16 -12.72 -1.37
C LEU A 177 -18.57 -12.11 -1.43
N SER A 178 -19.51 -12.69 -0.68
CA SER A 178 -20.90 -12.21 -0.61
C SER A 178 -21.06 -10.95 0.24
N GLU A 179 -20.10 -10.68 1.14
CA GLU A 179 -20.14 -9.56 2.07
C GLU A 179 -18.83 -8.79 2.10
N ASP A 180 -18.91 -7.48 2.32
CA ASP A 180 -17.73 -6.64 2.54
C ASP A 180 -17.30 -6.69 4.00
N TYR A 181 -16.50 -7.68 4.36
CA TYR A 181 -15.98 -7.84 5.73
C TYR A 181 -15.08 -6.69 6.19
N THR A 182 -14.66 -5.80 5.29
CA THR A 182 -13.82 -4.65 5.65
C THR A 182 -14.56 -3.62 6.50
N THR A 183 -15.89 -3.61 6.43
CA THR A 183 -16.77 -2.73 7.21
C THR A 183 -17.03 -3.25 8.62
N CYS A 184 -16.83 -4.56 8.85
CA CYS A 184 -17.13 -5.25 10.10
C CYS A 184 -15.94 -5.29 11.08
N VAL A 185 -14.77 -4.75 10.68
CA VAL A 185 -13.54 -4.84 11.49
C VAL A 185 -12.95 -3.47 11.81
N GLU A 186 -12.45 -3.34 13.03
CA GLU A 186 -11.82 -2.09 13.47
C GLU A 186 -10.43 -1.94 12.85
N LYS A 187 -10.14 -0.78 12.24
CA LYS A 187 -8.82 -0.46 11.71
C LYS A 187 -7.81 -0.24 12.84
N ILE A 188 -6.56 -0.61 12.61
CA ILE A 188 -5.48 -0.32 13.55
C ILE A 188 -5.23 1.20 13.57
N LYS A 189 -5.49 1.84 14.72
CA LYS A 189 -5.25 3.28 14.92
C LYS A 189 -3.77 3.58 14.81
N TRP A 190 -3.43 4.59 14.01
CA TRP A 190 -2.06 5.06 13.84
C TRP A 190 -1.54 5.73 15.10
N ASN A 191 -0.27 5.50 15.41
CA ASN A 191 0.41 6.30 16.42
C ASN A 191 1.00 7.54 15.73
N HIS A 192 0.41 8.70 16.01
CA HIS A 192 0.85 10.00 15.49
C HIS A 192 1.82 10.73 16.42
N ASP A 193 1.99 10.24 17.65
CA ASP A 193 2.72 10.94 18.71
C ASP A 193 4.23 10.65 18.72
N ILE A 194 4.75 9.98 17.70
CA ILE A 194 6.20 9.77 17.56
C ILE A 194 6.83 11.09 17.13
N PRO A 195 7.61 11.76 17.99
CA PRO A 195 8.31 13.00 17.62
C PRO A 195 9.23 12.73 16.43
N LYS A 196 9.15 13.59 15.43
CA LYS A 196 10.08 13.51 14.30
C LYS A 196 11.32 14.30 14.66
N GLU A 197 12.46 13.63 14.65
CA GLU A 197 13.74 14.27 14.92
C GLU A 197 14.07 15.30 13.83
N TYR A 198 14.65 16.41 14.26
CA TYR A 198 15.19 17.46 13.39
C TYR A 198 16.41 18.12 14.04
N LEU A 199 17.23 18.79 13.24
CA LEU A 199 18.43 19.47 13.70
C LEU A 199 18.13 20.90 14.15
N SER A 200 18.64 21.28 15.30
CA SER A 200 18.66 22.67 15.77
C SER A 200 19.64 23.51 14.92
N SER A 201 19.55 24.86 15.02
CA SER A 201 20.48 25.74 14.32
C SER A 201 21.94 25.51 14.73
N ALA A 202 22.21 25.14 15.98
CA ALA A 202 23.56 24.81 16.45
C ALA A 202 24.05 23.48 15.81
N GLU A 203 23.20 22.45 15.80
CA GLU A 203 23.53 21.16 15.19
C GLU A 203 23.74 21.25 13.67
N ILE A 204 23.01 22.16 12.98
CA ILE A 204 23.25 22.41 11.55
C ILE A 204 24.61 23.06 11.33
N LYS A 205 25.01 24.04 12.15
CA LYS A 205 26.34 24.65 12.07
C LYS A 205 27.43 23.60 12.32
N GLN A 206 27.25 22.77 13.34
CA GLN A 206 28.16 21.66 13.66
C GLN A 206 28.27 20.66 12.49
N LEU A 207 27.15 20.28 11.89
CA LEU A 207 27.12 19.38 10.75
C LEU A 207 27.79 20.01 9.50
N ALA A 208 27.54 21.30 9.25
CA ALA A 208 28.15 22.05 8.16
C ALA A 208 29.68 22.17 8.29
N SER A 209 30.21 22.28 9.52
CA SER A 209 31.64 22.29 9.80
C SER A 209 32.30 20.90 9.86
N THR A 210 31.54 19.84 9.62
CA THR A 210 32.03 18.46 9.63
C THR A 210 31.95 17.88 8.20
N PRO A 211 32.97 18.08 7.37
CA PRO A 211 33.00 17.51 6.01
C PRO A 211 32.99 15.98 6.07
N TYR A 212 32.44 15.37 5.02
CA TYR A 212 32.34 13.91 4.90
C TYR A 212 33.09 13.42 3.67
N ASP A 213 34.37 13.12 3.90
CA ASP A 213 35.34 12.84 2.82
C ASP A 213 35.11 11.45 2.18
N ASP A 214 34.52 10.50 2.93
CA ASP A 214 34.18 9.17 2.40
C ASP A 214 33.25 9.22 1.19
N ASN A 215 32.37 10.23 1.15
CA ASN A 215 31.51 10.54 0.00
C ASN A 215 31.06 12.00 0.06
N PRO A 216 31.75 12.89 -0.65
CA PRO A 216 31.41 14.33 -0.64
C PRO A 216 29.97 14.64 -1.10
N ASP A 217 29.39 13.82 -1.97
CA ASP A 217 28.02 14.01 -2.42
C ASP A 217 26.98 13.72 -1.31
N VAL A 218 27.29 12.90 -0.32
CA VAL A 218 26.42 12.70 0.85
C VAL A 218 26.33 14.00 1.66
N TYR A 219 27.48 14.65 1.92
CA TYR A 219 27.53 15.96 2.59
C TYR A 219 26.75 17.01 1.77
N ARG A 220 27.07 17.15 0.48
CA ARG A 220 26.43 18.15 -0.40
C ARG A 220 24.91 17.93 -0.49
N ALA A 221 24.47 16.70 -0.74
CA ALA A 221 23.05 16.34 -0.83
C ALA A 221 22.30 16.54 0.48
N GLY A 222 22.93 16.19 1.61
CA GLY A 222 22.35 16.37 2.94
C GLY A 222 22.18 17.86 3.29
N MET A 223 23.23 18.65 3.15
CA MET A 223 23.16 20.11 3.36
C MET A 223 22.19 20.78 2.38
N PHE A 224 22.17 20.36 1.14
CA PHE A 224 21.21 20.86 0.15
C PHE A 224 19.76 20.55 0.54
N SER A 225 19.49 19.35 1.06
CA SER A 225 18.16 18.99 1.58
C SER A 225 17.77 19.82 2.81
N ILE A 226 18.73 20.16 3.70
CA ILE A 226 18.51 21.07 4.83
C ILE A 226 18.12 22.49 4.38
N TYR A 227 18.68 22.97 3.26
CA TYR A 227 18.42 24.32 2.73
C TYR A 227 17.25 24.43 1.76
N THR A 228 16.74 23.30 1.25
CA THR A 228 15.68 23.28 0.21
C THR A 228 14.43 22.50 0.61
N GLY A 229 14.55 21.62 1.60
CA GLY A 229 13.46 20.73 2.02
C GLY A 229 13.10 19.64 1.01
N LEU A 230 13.91 19.41 -0.04
CA LEU A 230 13.65 18.39 -1.05
C LEU A 230 13.63 16.98 -0.44
N ARG A 231 12.75 16.11 -0.97
CA ARG A 231 12.70 14.71 -0.56
C ARG A 231 13.92 13.96 -1.09
N ARG A 232 14.29 12.86 -0.41
CA ARG A 232 15.38 11.97 -0.87
C ARG A 232 15.22 11.56 -2.34
N SER A 233 14.02 11.17 -2.75
CA SER A 233 13.75 10.78 -4.14
C SER A 233 13.98 11.91 -5.15
N ASP A 234 13.70 13.16 -4.75
CA ASP A 234 13.86 14.33 -5.60
C ASP A 234 15.34 14.73 -5.69
N ILE A 235 16.08 14.65 -4.57
CA ILE A 235 17.54 14.86 -4.53
C ILE A 235 18.27 13.84 -5.43
N LEU A 236 17.92 12.55 -5.35
CA LEU A 236 18.52 11.50 -6.18
C LEU A 236 18.24 11.65 -7.68
N ALA A 237 17.13 12.32 -8.02
CA ALA A 237 16.73 12.57 -9.40
C ALA A 237 17.18 13.94 -9.94
N LEU A 238 17.70 14.83 -9.08
CA LEU A 238 18.00 16.21 -9.43
C LEU A 238 19.17 16.29 -10.42
N ARG A 239 18.97 17.11 -11.45
CA ARG A 239 19.93 17.31 -12.54
C ARG A 239 20.24 18.79 -12.70
N TRP A 240 21.38 19.11 -13.32
CA TRP A 240 21.78 20.48 -13.59
C TRP A 240 20.78 21.21 -14.47
N GLU A 241 20.12 20.52 -15.39
CA GLU A 241 19.09 21.08 -16.26
C GLU A 241 17.83 21.53 -15.52
N ASN A 242 17.71 21.19 -14.24
CA ASN A 242 16.64 21.68 -13.37
C ASN A 242 16.97 23.02 -12.69
N ILE A 243 18.24 23.48 -12.75
CA ILE A 243 18.67 24.73 -12.15
C ILE A 243 18.51 25.83 -13.20
N HIS A 244 17.77 26.85 -12.85
CA HIS A 244 17.50 28.01 -13.71
C HIS A 244 17.87 29.31 -13.00
N HIS A 245 18.04 30.37 -13.76
CA HIS A 245 18.27 31.72 -13.26
C HIS A 245 17.20 32.66 -13.81
N ASP A 246 16.68 33.54 -12.98
CA ASP A 246 15.78 34.61 -13.43
C ASP A 246 16.59 35.79 -14.03
N ARG A 247 15.88 36.82 -14.54
CA ARG A 247 16.50 38.03 -15.12
C ARG A 247 17.36 38.78 -14.08
N GLY A 248 17.07 38.63 -12.77
CA GLY A 248 17.86 39.19 -11.67
C GLY A 248 18.99 38.25 -11.20
N ARG A 249 19.32 37.19 -11.95
CA ARG A 249 20.34 36.18 -11.65
C ARG A 249 20.08 35.38 -10.33
N LYS A 250 18.85 35.40 -9.81
CA LYS A 250 18.48 34.56 -8.68
C LYS A 250 18.26 33.12 -9.17
N ALA A 251 18.95 32.17 -8.56
CA ALA A 251 18.81 30.75 -8.91
C ALA A 251 17.56 30.17 -8.33
N TYR A 252 16.90 29.31 -9.10
CA TYR A 252 15.77 28.51 -8.65
C TYR A 252 15.81 27.13 -9.29
N ILE A 253 15.16 26.15 -8.62
CA ILE A 253 14.96 24.81 -9.16
C ILE A 253 13.56 24.72 -9.75
N ARG A 254 13.46 24.16 -10.95
CA ARG A 254 12.17 23.83 -11.59
C ARG A 254 12.16 22.37 -12.00
N PHE A 255 11.28 21.56 -11.37
CA PHE A 255 11.13 20.16 -11.70
C PHE A 255 9.79 19.61 -11.23
N ARG A 256 9.43 18.41 -11.70
CA ARG A 256 8.26 17.66 -11.21
C ARG A 256 8.65 16.77 -10.06
N ILE A 257 7.96 16.92 -8.91
CA ILE A 257 8.13 16.05 -7.74
C ILE A 257 7.79 14.61 -8.13
N LYS A 258 8.73 13.69 -7.96
CA LYS A 258 8.59 12.27 -8.35
C LYS A 258 7.35 11.61 -7.73
N LYS A 259 7.06 11.88 -6.45
CA LYS A 259 5.95 11.27 -5.71
C LYS A 259 4.56 11.80 -6.08
N THR A 260 4.43 13.08 -6.44
CA THR A 260 3.14 13.75 -6.60
C THR A 260 2.87 14.24 -8.03
N GLY A 261 3.89 14.22 -8.90
CA GLY A 261 3.81 14.77 -10.25
C GLY A 261 3.66 16.30 -10.31
N THR A 262 3.65 16.99 -9.16
CA THR A 262 3.47 18.44 -9.09
C THR A 262 4.72 19.16 -9.60
N LEU A 263 4.54 20.11 -10.52
CA LEU A 263 5.61 21.01 -10.92
C LEU A 263 5.84 22.01 -9.81
N ILE A 264 7.08 22.15 -9.34
CA ILE A 264 7.47 23.16 -8.36
C ILE A 264 8.54 24.08 -8.95
N GLN A 265 8.53 25.31 -8.47
CA GLN A 265 9.59 26.29 -8.67
C GLN A 265 10.06 26.75 -7.30
N LEU A 266 11.27 26.34 -6.90
CA LEU A 266 11.81 26.57 -5.57
C LEU A 266 13.01 27.52 -5.66
N PRO A 267 12.92 28.73 -5.08
CA PRO A 267 14.06 29.67 -5.02
C PRO A 267 15.20 29.04 -4.19
N LEU A 268 16.43 29.26 -4.62
CA LEU A 268 17.62 28.81 -3.92
C LEU A 268 18.22 29.92 -3.06
N SER A 269 18.48 29.64 -1.80
CA SER A 269 19.24 30.47 -0.90
C SER A 269 20.73 30.42 -1.23
N LEU A 270 21.51 31.43 -0.85
CA LEU A 270 22.97 31.45 -1.04
C LEU A 270 23.66 30.21 -0.45
N PRO A 271 23.32 29.76 0.76
CA PRO A 271 23.87 28.47 1.29
C PRO A 271 23.55 27.28 0.41
N ALA A 272 22.33 27.19 -0.16
CA ALA A 272 21.97 26.13 -1.08
C ALA A 272 22.82 26.16 -2.34
N ILE A 273 23.03 27.31 -2.91
CA ILE A 273 23.88 27.50 -4.11
C ILE A 273 25.33 27.07 -3.83
N ARG A 274 25.88 27.46 -2.69
CA ARG A 274 27.29 27.13 -2.32
C ARG A 274 27.50 25.59 -2.25
N VAL A 275 26.54 24.83 -1.74
CA VAL A 275 26.68 23.37 -1.64
C VAL A 275 26.46 22.65 -2.97
N LEU A 276 25.88 23.30 -3.99
CA LEU A 276 25.83 22.72 -5.34
C LEU A 276 27.23 22.61 -5.95
N GLY A 277 28.16 23.51 -5.59
CA GLY A 277 29.49 23.56 -6.17
C GLY A 277 29.47 24.18 -7.58
N GLU A 278 30.47 23.78 -8.39
CA GLU A 278 30.60 24.29 -9.77
C GLU A 278 29.45 23.84 -10.66
N SER A 279 28.86 24.76 -11.39
CA SER A 279 27.78 24.49 -12.31
C SER A 279 28.26 23.69 -13.52
N LYS A 280 27.51 22.66 -13.90
CA LYS A 280 27.71 21.90 -15.13
C LYS A 280 26.56 22.17 -16.09
N SER A 281 26.76 21.90 -17.37
CA SER A 281 25.75 22.08 -18.41
C SER A 281 24.63 21.05 -18.28
N GLU A 282 24.96 19.81 -17.87
CA GLU A 282 24.02 18.68 -17.80
C GLU A 282 24.45 17.61 -16.81
N GLY A 283 23.54 16.68 -16.54
CA GLY A 283 23.79 15.49 -15.73
C GLY A 283 23.31 15.61 -14.30
N LYS A 284 23.49 14.55 -13.52
CA LYS A 284 23.10 14.51 -12.09
C LYS A 284 23.96 15.46 -11.28
N ILE A 285 23.32 16.19 -10.35
CA ILE A 285 24.03 17.10 -9.42
C ILE A 285 24.82 16.29 -8.38
N PHE A 286 24.28 15.15 -7.96
CA PHE A 286 24.89 14.26 -6.97
C PHE A 286 25.02 12.84 -7.55
N PRO A 287 26.04 12.59 -8.42
CA PRO A 287 26.16 11.33 -9.13
C PRO A 287 26.59 10.15 -8.23
N MET A 288 27.30 10.41 -7.12
CA MET A 288 27.91 9.39 -6.27
C MET A 288 26.96 8.86 -5.16
N ILE A 289 25.67 9.21 -5.21
CA ILE A 289 24.70 8.76 -4.20
C ILE A 289 23.62 7.86 -4.79
N THR A 290 23.27 6.84 -4.01
CA THR A 290 22.11 5.96 -4.18
C THR A 290 21.27 5.98 -2.91
N GLU A 291 20.11 5.34 -2.93
CA GLU A 291 19.26 5.23 -1.75
C GLU A 291 19.97 4.49 -0.60
N SER A 292 20.66 3.40 -0.89
CA SER A 292 21.39 2.60 0.10
C SER A 292 22.59 3.36 0.67
N ILE A 293 23.33 4.08 -0.17
CA ILE A 293 24.44 4.94 0.26
C ILE A 293 23.94 6.00 1.24
N LEU A 294 22.86 6.71 0.91
CA LEU A 294 22.30 7.71 1.81
C LEU A 294 21.85 7.14 3.15
N VAL A 295 21.25 5.95 3.18
CA VAL A 295 20.84 5.31 4.44
C VAL A 295 22.04 5.01 5.33
N THR A 296 23.13 4.47 4.76
CA THR A 296 24.30 4.05 5.54
C THR A 296 25.21 5.22 5.90
N HIS A 297 25.49 6.09 4.93
CA HIS A 297 26.50 7.14 5.12
C HIS A 297 25.97 8.37 5.87
N VAL A 298 24.66 8.66 5.84
CA VAL A 298 24.10 9.74 6.66
C VAL A 298 24.27 9.44 8.16
N ASP A 299 24.01 8.20 8.59
CA ASP A 299 24.18 7.80 9.99
C ASP A 299 25.65 7.95 10.44
N ARG A 300 26.61 7.54 9.60
CA ARG A 300 28.05 7.72 9.86
C ARG A 300 28.45 9.20 9.94
N TRP A 301 27.93 10.03 9.02
CA TRP A 301 28.21 11.46 9.02
C TRP A 301 27.66 12.17 10.26
N ILE A 302 26.43 11.86 10.66
CA ILE A 302 25.82 12.36 11.89
C ILE A 302 26.64 11.96 13.12
N SER A 303 27.12 10.71 13.17
CA SER A 303 27.99 10.21 14.24
C SER A 303 29.35 10.94 14.25
N LYS A 304 29.98 11.16 13.07
CA LYS A 304 31.23 11.95 12.93
C LYS A 304 31.04 13.38 13.43
N ALA A 305 29.87 13.97 13.20
CA ALA A 305 29.49 15.27 13.72
C ALA A 305 29.13 15.27 15.21
N LYS A 306 29.22 14.14 15.92
CA LYS A 306 28.90 13.98 17.36
C LYS A 306 27.47 14.42 17.72
N ILE A 307 26.53 14.30 16.78
CA ILE A 307 25.11 14.58 17.00
C ILE A 307 24.44 13.31 17.55
N ARG A 308 23.85 13.42 18.76
CA ARG A 308 23.27 12.25 19.46
C ARG A 308 21.88 11.83 18.97
N LYS A 309 21.22 12.67 18.17
CA LYS A 309 19.89 12.38 17.62
C LYS A 309 19.95 11.33 16.52
N HIS A 310 18.92 10.50 16.39
CA HIS A 310 18.79 9.59 15.27
C HIS A 310 18.27 10.35 14.03
N ILE A 311 19.18 10.86 13.24
CA ILE A 311 18.89 11.66 12.04
C ILE A 311 19.00 10.79 10.80
N THR A 312 17.89 10.63 10.10
CA THR A 312 17.83 10.03 8.75
C THR A 312 17.81 11.13 7.70
N PHE A 313 18.05 10.80 6.43
CA PHE A 313 17.97 11.78 5.34
C PHE A 313 16.63 12.54 5.29
N HIS A 314 15.54 11.89 5.69
CA HIS A 314 14.22 12.54 5.73
C HIS A 314 14.12 13.61 6.84
N CYS A 315 14.91 13.49 7.91
CA CYS A 315 14.95 14.47 8.98
C CYS A 315 15.51 15.83 8.51
N PHE A 316 16.32 15.86 7.46
CA PHE A 316 16.80 17.12 6.86
C PHE A 316 15.65 17.98 6.30
N ARG A 317 14.67 17.35 5.69
CA ARG A 317 13.45 18.03 5.25
C ARG A 317 12.59 18.53 6.45
N HIS A 318 12.53 17.77 7.52
CA HIS A 318 11.90 18.24 8.78
C HIS A 318 12.66 19.44 9.35
N THR A 319 13.99 19.38 9.33
CA THR A 319 14.86 20.49 9.73
C THR A 319 14.57 21.77 8.95
N PHE A 320 14.46 21.69 7.62
CA PHE A 320 14.08 22.84 6.78
C PHE A 320 12.74 23.44 7.20
N ALA A 321 11.71 22.60 7.38
CA ALA A 321 10.39 23.05 7.78
C ALA A 321 10.40 23.74 9.16
N MET A 322 11.07 23.14 10.13
CA MET A 322 11.17 23.68 11.49
C MET A 322 11.95 24.99 11.52
N GLN A 323 13.06 25.10 10.75
CA GLN A 323 13.79 26.37 10.65
C GLN A 323 12.95 27.52 10.08
N LEU A 324 12.14 27.25 9.06
CA LEU A 324 11.24 28.27 8.52
C LEU A 324 10.16 28.65 9.52
N LEU A 325 9.61 27.64 10.23
CA LEU A 325 8.61 27.86 11.25
C LEU A 325 9.16 28.72 12.41
N ASP A 326 10.38 28.43 12.87
CA ASP A 326 11.08 29.19 13.94
C ASP A 326 11.39 30.64 13.51
N LYS A 327 11.58 30.88 12.20
CA LYS A 327 11.75 32.21 11.63
C LYS A 327 10.44 32.96 11.38
N GLY A 328 9.30 32.40 11.77
CA GLY A 328 8.00 33.07 11.65
C GLY A 328 7.28 32.85 10.31
N VAL A 329 7.84 32.05 9.40
CA VAL A 329 7.16 31.77 8.11
C VAL A 329 5.86 31.02 8.38
N ASP A 330 4.80 31.42 7.70
CA ASP A 330 3.48 30.79 7.85
C ASP A 330 3.44 29.36 7.26
N ILE A 331 2.50 28.56 7.77
CA ILE A 331 2.41 27.14 7.45
C ILE A 331 2.01 26.85 5.99
N TYR A 332 1.28 27.79 5.35
CA TYR A 332 0.86 27.64 3.96
C TYR A 332 2.04 27.85 3.03
N THR A 333 2.87 28.87 3.30
CA THR A 333 4.12 29.11 2.58
C THR A 333 5.09 27.92 2.76
N ILE A 334 5.23 27.38 3.97
CA ILE A 334 6.04 26.17 4.20
C ILE A 334 5.49 24.98 3.41
N ALA A 335 4.15 24.78 3.37
CA ALA A 335 3.53 23.72 2.61
C ALA A 335 3.79 23.86 1.10
N ALA A 336 3.73 25.07 0.57
CA ALA A 336 4.03 25.38 -0.84
C ALA A 336 5.48 25.08 -1.17
N LEU A 337 6.44 25.56 -0.37
CA LEU A 337 7.88 25.30 -0.55
C LEU A 337 8.21 23.80 -0.51
N LEU A 338 7.52 23.04 0.36
CA LEU A 338 7.67 21.61 0.46
C LEU A 338 6.93 20.85 -0.66
N GLY A 339 6.06 21.48 -1.43
CA GLY A 339 5.22 20.82 -2.42
C GLY A 339 4.27 19.80 -1.80
N HIS A 340 3.61 20.14 -0.69
CA HIS A 340 2.56 19.35 -0.08
C HIS A 340 1.23 19.62 -0.79
N ARG A 341 0.52 18.57 -1.21
CA ARG A 341 -0.83 18.69 -1.77
C ARG A 341 -1.87 19.09 -0.71
N GLN A 342 -1.65 18.66 0.52
CA GLN A 342 -2.53 18.93 1.65
C GLN A 342 -1.74 19.58 2.78
N VAL A 343 -2.25 20.69 3.31
CA VAL A 343 -1.64 21.42 4.42
C VAL A 343 -1.59 20.59 5.71
N SER A 344 -2.51 19.64 5.87
CA SER A 344 -2.52 18.70 7.00
C SER A 344 -1.18 17.97 7.20
N SER A 345 -0.45 17.71 6.11
CA SER A 345 0.90 17.13 6.21
C SER A 345 1.91 18.09 6.86
N THR A 346 1.67 19.41 6.78
CA THR A 346 2.52 20.46 7.33
C THR A 346 2.09 20.83 8.75
N GLN A 347 0.82 20.65 9.12
CA GLN A 347 0.29 20.91 10.46
C GLN A 347 1.01 20.14 11.57
N ASN A 348 1.60 18.99 11.23
CA ASN A 348 2.44 18.23 12.16
C ASN A 348 3.64 19.04 12.65
N TYR A 349 4.17 19.98 11.86
CA TYR A 349 5.27 20.87 12.30
C TYR A 349 4.78 21.95 13.26
N ALA A 350 3.58 22.49 13.06
CA ALA A 350 2.99 23.48 13.97
C ALA A 350 2.80 22.93 15.39
N LYS A 351 2.43 21.64 15.51
CA LYS A 351 2.31 20.97 16.82
C LYS A 351 3.65 20.77 17.55
N MET A 352 4.78 20.86 16.85
CA MET A 352 6.12 20.63 17.42
C MET A 352 6.79 21.92 17.91
N SER A 353 6.30 23.11 17.55
CA SER A 353 6.90 24.38 17.92
C SER A 353 6.30 24.94 19.19
N SER A 354 6.87 24.53 20.35
CA SER A 354 6.55 25.13 21.66
C SER A 354 6.94 26.62 21.74
N LYS A 355 7.97 27.04 21.01
CA LYS A 355 8.45 28.43 20.98
C LYS A 355 7.38 29.42 20.52
N LYS A 356 6.67 29.10 19.43
CA LYS A 356 5.58 29.95 18.92
C LYS A 356 4.38 30.00 19.87
N MET A 357 4.10 28.95 20.63
CA MET A 357 3.06 28.99 21.65
C MET A 357 3.42 29.94 22.77
N ILE A 358 4.69 29.91 23.24
CA ILE A 358 5.19 30.84 24.27
C ILE A 358 5.16 32.26 23.75
N GLU A 359 5.69 32.53 22.54
CA GLU A 359 5.66 33.86 21.91
C GLU A 359 4.22 34.39 21.71
N ALA A 360 3.27 33.53 21.40
CA ALA A 360 1.86 33.93 21.27
C ALA A 360 1.25 34.32 22.60
N ILE A 361 1.55 33.61 23.66
CA ILE A 361 1.07 33.96 25.03
C ILE A 361 1.70 35.25 25.52
N VAL A 362 3.03 35.41 25.32
CA VAL A 362 3.74 36.65 25.72
C VAL A 362 3.23 37.89 24.98
N LYS A 363 2.67 37.73 23.78
CA LYS A 363 2.03 38.85 23.04
C LYS A 363 0.64 39.23 23.57
N MET A 364 0.08 38.45 24.48
CA MET A 364 -1.20 38.75 25.12
C MET A 364 -1.01 39.51 26.47
N GLU A 365 0.23 39.58 26.98
CA GLU A 365 0.64 40.39 28.13
C GLU A 365 1.00 41.82 27.68
#